data_b2dfbc306de45a8b077fb0b91bdf90cf
#
_entry.id   b2dfbc306de45a8b077fb0b91bdf90cf
#
_cell.length_a   1.000
_cell.length_b   1.000
_cell.length_c   1.000
_cell.angle_alpha   90.00
_cell.angle_beta   90.00
_cell.angle_gamma   90.00
#
_symmetry.space_group_name_H-M   'P 1'
#
loop_
_entity.id
_entity.type
_entity.pdbx_description
1 polymer ?
#
loop_
_entity_poly.entity_id
_entity_poly.type
_entity_poly.pdbx_seq_one_letter_code
_entity_poly.pdbx_strand_id
1 'polypeptide(L)'
;MHFLQRKLVTIILVLASFTGTFAQEIDGKKLLRHLEYLSSDALEGRSPLSKGSDMAQKYILKELTGLDLVEPLYTDYIQKFSFENRRTKKMIVDAANIVGFIPGKSSKKVIVVTAHYDHVGIGRPNAAGDSIYNGTDDNASGTAALLVLAEYFSKNRPQHSMLFAALDAEEMGLQGAKALVNDFPFPLEQILLNVNMDMLSRSEAKEVFVSGTHYYPQFKTILEKIPGETGSTLRFGHDTPGTGAEDWTRSSDHGAFFEKKVPHLYFGVEDHVDYHQPSDSFAGIHPAFYQATVRLILRSLLALDTALLEKP
;
A
#
# COMPACT_ATOMS: atom_id res chain seq x y z
N MET A 1 -82.20 1.51 -9.11
CA MET A 1 -81.04 1.63 -10.01
C MET A 1 -79.92 2.32 -9.24
N HIS A 2 -78.99 1.54 -8.67
CA HIS A 2 -77.81 2.09 -7.96
C HIS A 2 -76.58 1.86 -8.83
N PHE A 3 -75.95 2.93 -9.31
CA PHE A 3 -74.67 2.90 -10.02
C PHE A 3 -73.50 2.85 -9.00
N LEU A 4 -72.79 1.73 -8.98
CA LEU A 4 -71.58 1.60 -8.23
C LEU A 4 -70.44 2.19 -9.08
N GLN A 5 -69.90 3.34 -8.67
CA GLN A 5 -68.60 3.86 -9.21
C GLN A 5 -67.48 3.13 -8.61
N ARG A 6 -66.78 2.32 -9.41
CA ARG A 6 -65.45 1.74 -9.05
C ARG A 6 -64.37 2.80 -9.25
N LYS A 7 -63.75 3.25 -8.16
CA LYS A 7 -62.54 4.07 -8.22
C LYS A 7 -61.33 3.16 -8.52
N LEU A 8 -60.75 3.37 -9.69
CA LEU A 8 -59.50 2.73 -10.07
C LEU A 8 -58.36 3.47 -9.36
N VAL A 9 -57.68 2.83 -8.39
CA VAL A 9 -56.48 3.35 -7.76
C VAL A 9 -55.28 2.91 -8.59
N THR A 10 -54.72 3.83 -9.37
CA THR A 10 -53.49 3.60 -10.12
C THR A 10 -52.32 3.73 -9.16
N ILE A 11 -51.70 2.60 -8.79
CA ILE A 11 -50.43 2.58 -8.02
C ILE A 11 -49.31 2.84 -9.02
N ILE A 12 -48.74 4.05 -8.97
CA ILE A 12 -47.51 4.39 -9.69
C ILE A 12 -46.34 3.83 -8.89
N LEU A 13 -45.77 2.71 -9.36
CA LEU A 13 -44.49 2.20 -8.86
C LEU A 13 -43.39 3.14 -9.36
N VAL A 14 -42.88 4.01 -8.49
CA VAL A 14 -41.66 4.75 -8.76
C VAL A 14 -40.49 3.79 -8.58
N LEU A 15 -40.02 3.22 -9.67
CA LEU A 15 -38.72 2.56 -9.74
C LEU A 15 -37.64 3.63 -9.52
N ALA A 16 -37.19 3.80 -8.28
CA ALA A 16 -35.99 4.54 -7.98
C ALA A 16 -34.81 3.76 -8.60
N SER A 17 -34.40 4.17 -9.79
CA SER A 17 -33.14 3.72 -10.37
C SER A 17 -32.04 4.24 -9.48
N PHE A 18 -31.48 3.38 -8.59
CA PHE A 18 -30.21 3.60 -7.96
C PHE A 18 -29.15 3.55 -9.08
N THR A 19 -28.93 4.68 -9.72
CA THR A 19 -27.69 4.90 -10.45
C THR A 19 -26.62 5.04 -9.37
N GLY A 20 -26.03 3.91 -8.95
CA GLY A 20 -24.81 3.94 -8.16
C GLY A 20 -23.83 4.81 -8.93
N THR A 21 -23.49 5.96 -8.39
CA THR A 21 -22.31 6.69 -8.79
C THR A 21 -21.17 5.71 -8.60
N PHE A 22 -20.65 5.17 -9.73
CA PHE A 22 -19.39 4.43 -9.72
C PHE A 22 -18.37 5.39 -9.09
N ALA A 23 -18.04 5.15 -7.83
CA ALA A 23 -16.88 5.80 -7.21
C ALA A 23 -15.73 5.58 -8.19
N GLN A 24 -15.03 6.65 -8.53
CA GLN A 24 -13.97 6.62 -9.50
C GLN A 24 -12.96 5.54 -9.08
N GLU A 25 -12.89 4.45 -9.83
CA GLU A 25 -11.94 3.37 -9.57
C GLU A 25 -10.51 3.87 -9.80
N ILE A 26 -9.52 3.17 -9.25
CA ILE A 26 -8.12 3.46 -9.55
C ILE A 26 -7.87 3.34 -11.07
N ASP A 27 -7.01 4.20 -11.61
CA ASP A 27 -6.56 4.07 -13.00
C ASP A 27 -5.55 2.92 -13.13
N GLY A 28 -6.02 1.75 -13.56
CA GLY A 28 -5.18 0.57 -13.75
C GLY A 28 -4.06 0.76 -14.77
N LYS A 29 -4.24 1.63 -15.76
CA LYS A 29 -3.16 1.95 -16.71
C LYS A 29 -2.09 2.82 -16.05
N LYS A 30 -2.49 3.74 -15.19
CA LYS A 30 -1.55 4.57 -14.43
C LYS A 30 -0.77 3.72 -13.43
N LEU A 31 -1.44 2.79 -12.75
CA LEU A 31 -0.80 1.81 -11.87
C LEU A 31 0.32 1.05 -12.58
N LEU A 32 0.04 0.50 -13.77
CA LEU A 32 1.04 -0.23 -14.55
C LEU A 32 2.18 0.67 -15.04
N ARG A 33 1.91 1.93 -15.42
CA ARG A 33 2.96 2.89 -15.79
C ARG A 33 3.88 3.24 -14.61
N HIS A 34 3.33 3.40 -13.39
CA HIS A 34 4.15 3.60 -12.20
C HIS A 34 5.05 2.40 -11.95
N LEU A 35 4.49 1.19 -12.02
CA LEU A 35 5.22 -0.05 -11.83
C LEU A 35 6.35 -0.19 -12.87
N GLU A 36 6.05 -0.04 -14.16
CA GLU A 36 7.01 -0.15 -15.25
C GLU A 36 8.18 0.85 -15.10
N TYR A 37 7.87 2.10 -14.73
CA TYR A 37 8.91 3.09 -14.49
C TYR A 37 9.78 2.73 -13.28
N LEU A 38 9.15 2.42 -12.13
CA LEU A 38 9.87 2.15 -10.88
C LEU A 38 10.73 0.89 -10.96
N SER A 39 10.37 -0.08 -11.79
CA SER A 39 11.12 -1.32 -12.00
C SER A 39 12.00 -1.32 -13.26
N SER A 40 12.19 -0.17 -13.90
CA SER A 40 13.03 -0.09 -15.09
C SER A 40 14.53 -0.15 -14.77
N ASP A 41 15.32 -0.67 -15.71
CA ASP A 41 16.79 -0.72 -15.60
C ASP A 41 17.44 0.64 -15.35
N ALA A 42 16.79 1.73 -15.79
CA ALA A 42 17.25 3.09 -15.56
C ALA A 42 17.37 3.45 -14.07
N LEU A 43 16.61 2.74 -13.20
CA LEU A 43 16.64 2.95 -11.77
C LEU A 43 17.62 1.99 -11.05
N GLU A 44 18.35 1.16 -11.78
CA GLU A 44 19.45 0.35 -11.25
C GLU A 44 19.10 -0.45 -9.99
N GLY A 45 17.81 -0.90 -9.87
CA GLY A 45 17.33 -1.63 -8.70
C GLY A 45 17.27 -0.81 -7.40
N ARG A 46 17.27 0.51 -7.48
CA ARG A 46 16.90 1.46 -6.41
C ARG A 46 17.60 1.28 -5.04
N SER A 47 18.81 0.71 -5.02
CA SER A 47 19.54 0.56 -3.75
C SER A 47 19.73 1.91 -3.06
N PRO A 48 19.55 2.02 -1.73
CA PRO A 48 19.67 3.28 -1.00
C PRO A 48 20.93 4.06 -1.35
N LEU A 49 20.81 5.38 -1.52
CA LEU A 49 21.86 6.33 -1.94
C LEU A 49 22.43 6.09 -3.36
N SER A 50 21.87 5.20 -4.16
CA SER A 50 22.26 5.06 -5.56
C SER A 50 21.61 6.15 -6.42
N LYS A 51 22.13 6.31 -7.64
CA LYS A 51 21.49 7.16 -8.66
C LYS A 51 20.06 6.72 -8.94
N GLY A 52 19.81 5.41 -8.95
CA GLY A 52 18.48 4.85 -9.17
C GLY A 52 17.51 5.18 -8.03
N SER A 53 17.99 5.13 -6.77
CA SER A 53 17.20 5.58 -5.62
C SER A 53 16.85 7.07 -5.71
N ASP A 54 17.81 7.94 -6.08
CA ASP A 54 17.55 9.37 -6.29
C ASP A 54 16.50 9.63 -7.38
N MET A 55 16.52 8.84 -8.45
CA MET A 55 15.53 8.93 -9.52
C MET A 55 14.14 8.48 -9.07
N ALA A 56 14.07 7.39 -8.29
CA ALA A 56 12.84 6.91 -7.70
C ALA A 56 12.23 7.95 -6.73
N GLN A 57 13.04 8.52 -5.83
CA GLN A 57 12.62 9.60 -4.92
C GLN A 57 12.02 10.78 -5.66
N LYS A 58 12.72 11.28 -6.67
CA LYS A 58 12.24 12.41 -7.50
C LYS A 58 10.93 12.09 -8.20
N TYR A 59 10.77 10.86 -8.68
CA TYR A 59 9.55 10.42 -9.33
C TYR A 59 8.38 10.36 -8.34
N ILE A 60 8.56 9.69 -7.20
CA ILE A 60 7.54 9.55 -6.15
C ILE A 60 7.14 10.94 -5.64
N LEU A 61 8.13 11.79 -5.35
CA LEU A 61 7.91 13.17 -4.89
C LEU A 61 7.07 13.96 -5.89
N LYS A 62 7.42 13.89 -7.19
CA LYS A 62 6.66 14.57 -8.26
C LYS A 62 5.21 14.10 -8.31
N GLU A 63 4.98 12.79 -8.23
CA GLU A 63 3.63 12.23 -8.29
C GLU A 63 2.79 12.65 -7.07
N LEU A 64 3.36 12.61 -5.85
CA LEU A 64 2.65 13.02 -4.64
C LEU A 64 2.39 14.53 -4.59
N THR A 65 3.38 15.37 -4.93
CA THR A 65 3.21 16.84 -4.90
C THR A 65 2.29 17.37 -5.99
N GLY A 66 2.02 16.58 -7.01
CA GLY A 66 1.04 16.87 -8.06
C GLY A 66 -0.43 16.66 -7.65
N LEU A 67 -0.69 16.18 -6.42
CA LEU A 67 -2.04 15.88 -5.94
C LEU A 67 -2.59 17.04 -5.07
N ASP A 68 -3.85 17.43 -5.33
CA ASP A 68 -4.45 18.64 -4.77
C ASP A 68 -4.58 18.70 -3.23
N LEU A 69 -4.78 17.54 -2.56
CA LEU A 69 -5.02 17.49 -1.12
C LEU A 69 -3.83 16.96 -0.32
N VAL A 70 -2.71 16.70 -0.97
CA VAL A 70 -1.54 16.13 -0.28
C VAL A 70 -0.69 17.26 0.30
N GLU A 71 -0.51 17.24 1.61
CA GLU A 71 0.24 18.24 2.38
C GLU A 71 1.58 17.67 2.86
N PRO A 72 2.64 18.50 2.99
CA PRO A 72 3.89 18.08 3.59
C PRO A 72 3.77 18.02 5.12
N LEU A 73 4.32 16.98 5.74
CA LEU A 73 4.52 16.90 7.18
C LEU A 73 6.00 17.04 7.57
N TYR A 74 6.88 16.80 6.61
CA TYR A 74 8.32 17.04 6.69
C TYR A 74 8.71 18.06 5.63
N THR A 75 9.89 18.67 5.77
CA THR A 75 10.40 19.64 4.79
C THR A 75 10.39 19.00 3.39
N ASP A 76 9.69 19.63 2.46
CA ASP A 76 9.58 19.20 1.07
C ASP A 76 9.08 17.72 0.92
N TYR A 77 8.22 17.25 1.82
CA TYR A 77 7.72 15.86 1.87
C TYR A 77 8.78 14.80 2.21
N ILE A 78 9.98 15.21 2.60
CA ILE A 78 11.14 14.33 2.77
C ILE A 78 11.48 14.19 4.24
N GLN A 79 11.38 12.98 4.78
CA GLN A 79 11.95 12.62 6.07
C GLN A 79 13.35 12.03 5.85
N LYS A 80 14.39 12.81 6.11
CA LYS A 80 15.77 12.32 6.06
C LYS A 80 16.12 11.57 7.33
N PHE A 81 16.90 10.49 7.18
CA PHE A 81 17.39 9.71 8.30
C PHE A 81 18.77 9.12 8.02
N SER A 82 19.42 8.62 9.07
CA SER A 82 20.73 7.96 8.99
C SER A 82 20.72 6.71 9.86
N PHE A 83 21.44 5.69 9.43
CA PHE A 83 21.57 4.44 10.16
C PHE A 83 22.92 3.76 9.90
N GLU A 84 23.34 2.86 10.80
CA GLU A 84 24.51 2.01 10.57
C GLU A 84 24.09 0.79 9.74
N ASN A 85 24.70 0.59 8.59
CA ASN A 85 24.57 -0.63 7.81
C ASN A 85 25.18 -1.81 8.60
N ARG A 86 24.34 -2.74 9.03
CA ARG A 86 24.74 -3.85 9.90
C ARG A 86 25.83 -4.74 9.30
N ARG A 87 25.83 -4.89 7.97
CA ARG A 87 26.76 -5.73 7.23
C ARG A 87 28.14 -5.07 7.07
N THR A 88 28.16 -3.80 6.67
CA THR A 88 29.39 -3.08 6.34
C THR A 88 29.94 -2.26 7.49
N LYS A 89 29.15 -2.05 8.56
CA LYS A 89 29.47 -1.17 9.70
C LYS A 89 29.68 0.29 9.32
N LYS A 90 29.25 0.69 8.13
CA LYS A 90 29.33 2.07 7.66
C LYS A 90 28.03 2.80 7.94
N MET A 91 28.14 4.07 8.30
CA MET A 91 26.99 4.97 8.37
C MET A 91 26.45 5.23 6.97
N ILE A 92 25.17 4.99 6.79
CA ILE A 92 24.36 5.49 5.68
C ILE A 92 23.74 6.79 6.17
N VAL A 93 23.98 7.87 5.46
CA VAL A 93 23.46 9.20 5.77
C VAL A 93 22.59 9.70 4.63
N ASP A 94 21.59 10.53 4.95
CA ASP A 94 20.67 11.09 3.94
C ASP A 94 19.77 10.08 3.21
N ALA A 95 19.57 8.88 3.76
CA ALA A 95 18.44 8.04 3.32
C ALA A 95 17.11 8.79 3.54
N ALA A 96 16.09 8.54 2.72
CA ALA A 96 14.93 9.42 2.69
C ALA A 96 13.60 8.70 2.49
N ASN A 97 12.70 8.81 3.44
CA ASN A 97 11.28 8.50 3.21
C ASN A 97 10.59 9.68 2.50
N ILE A 98 9.66 9.38 1.59
CA ILE A 98 8.81 10.39 0.95
C ILE A 98 7.41 10.27 1.54
N VAL A 99 6.94 11.33 2.18
CA VAL A 99 5.72 11.30 3.01
C VAL A 99 4.74 12.37 2.60
N GLY A 100 3.54 11.95 2.18
CA GLY A 100 2.42 12.81 1.88
C GLY A 100 1.29 12.61 2.89
N PHE A 101 0.57 13.68 3.23
CA PHE A 101 -0.51 13.67 4.19
C PHE A 101 -1.80 14.22 3.61
N ILE A 102 -2.90 13.53 3.84
CA ILE A 102 -4.25 13.97 3.44
C ILE A 102 -5.09 14.15 4.71
N PRO A 103 -5.49 15.38 5.05
CA PRO A 103 -6.35 15.64 6.21
C PRO A 103 -7.72 14.97 6.07
N GLY A 104 -8.17 14.28 7.12
CA GLY A 104 -9.49 13.66 7.19
C GLY A 104 -10.63 14.67 7.27
N LYS A 105 -11.85 14.22 6.95
CA LYS A 105 -13.08 15.03 7.07
C LYS A 105 -13.55 15.13 8.52
N SER A 106 -13.48 14.03 9.26
CA SER A 106 -14.18 13.85 10.54
C SER A 106 -13.25 13.52 11.70
N SER A 107 -12.05 13.06 11.46
CA SER A 107 -11.14 12.60 12.51
C SER A 107 -9.70 13.06 12.26
N LYS A 108 -9.02 13.46 13.35
CA LYS A 108 -7.58 13.75 13.33
C LYS A 108 -6.72 12.50 13.53
N LYS A 109 -7.33 11.36 13.86
CA LYS A 109 -6.61 10.08 13.92
C LYS A 109 -6.16 9.69 12.52
N VAL A 110 -5.09 8.90 12.43
CA VAL A 110 -4.36 8.68 11.18
C VAL A 110 -4.36 7.20 10.81
N ILE A 111 -4.67 6.90 9.56
CA ILE A 111 -4.35 5.63 8.91
C ILE A 111 -3.05 5.85 8.13
N VAL A 112 -2.03 5.05 8.39
CA VAL A 112 -0.72 5.15 7.74
C VAL A 112 -0.62 4.07 6.67
N VAL A 113 -0.41 4.45 5.42
CA VAL A 113 -0.24 3.54 4.28
C VAL A 113 1.22 3.56 3.87
N THR A 114 1.87 2.40 3.88
CA THR A 114 3.31 2.26 3.62
C THR A 114 3.62 1.27 2.52
N ALA A 115 4.70 1.52 1.80
CA ALA A 115 5.38 0.60 0.89
C ALA A 115 6.83 1.06 0.75
N HIS A 116 7.80 0.16 0.70
CA HIS A 116 9.18 0.57 0.43
C HIS A 116 9.44 0.71 -1.06
N TYR A 117 10.34 1.63 -1.40
CA TYR A 117 10.70 1.90 -2.80
C TYR A 117 12.13 1.46 -3.14
N ASP A 118 12.96 1.20 -2.13
CA ASP A 118 14.29 0.66 -2.34
C ASP A 118 14.25 -0.82 -2.74
N HIS A 119 15.35 -1.31 -3.30
CA HIS A 119 15.58 -2.73 -3.54
C HIS A 119 17.10 -3.01 -3.57
N VAL A 120 17.48 -4.22 -3.93
CA VAL A 120 18.85 -4.76 -3.84
C VAL A 120 19.88 -3.97 -4.67
N GLY A 121 19.47 -3.37 -5.80
CA GLY A 121 20.37 -2.61 -6.65
C GLY A 121 21.06 -3.46 -7.71
N ILE A 122 22.33 -3.17 -7.99
CA ILE A 122 23.18 -3.95 -8.89
C ILE A 122 23.93 -5.00 -8.09
N GLY A 123 23.77 -6.25 -8.46
CA GLY A 123 24.34 -7.38 -7.73
C GLY A 123 25.05 -8.40 -8.61
N ARG A 124 25.04 -9.65 -8.16
CA ARG A 124 25.64 -10.75 -8.91
C ARG A 124 24.80 -11.05 -10.15
N PRO A 125 25.42 -11.15 -11.36
CA PRO A 125 24.67 -11.46 -12.57
C PRO A 125 24.06 -12.86 -12.52
N ASN A 126 22.86 -13.01 -13.13
CA ASN A 126 22.23 -14.29 -13.38
C ASN A 126 22.89 -15.01 -14.58
N ALA A 127 22.39 -16.18 -14.97
CA ALA A 127 22.93 -16.96 -16.09
C ALA A 127 22.84 -16.25 -17.45
N ALA A 128 21.95 -15.27 -17.60
CA ALA A 128 21.83 -14.45 -18.81
C ALA A 128 22.75 -13.22 -18.80
N GLY A 129 23.51 -13.01 -17.71
CA GLY A 129 24.41 -11.87 -17.56
C GLY A 129 23.73 -10.61 -16.99
N ASP A 130 22.46 -10.68 -16.67
CA ASP A 130 21.72 -9.59 -16.04
C ASP A 130 22.07 -9.49 -14.55
N SER A 131 22.44 -8.28 -14.13
CA SER A 131 22.87 -7.97 -12.77
C SER A 131 22.02 -6.89 -12.07
N ILE A 132 21.00 -6.38 -12.76
CA ILE A 132 20.09 -5.38 -12.21
C ILE A 132 18.94 -6.10 -11.51
N TYR A 133 18.84 -5.93 -10.20
CA TYR A 133 17.73 -6.45 -9.41
C TYR A 133 16.60 -5.43 -9.47
N ASN A 134 15.72 -5.56 -10.47
CA ASN A 134 14.70 -4.55 -10.75
C ASN A 134 13.65 -4.45 -9.64
N GLY A 135 13.41 -5.53 -8.90
CA GLY A 135 12.48 -5.54 -7.78
C GLY A 135 11.10 -5.05 -8.21
N THR A 136 10.52 -5.71 -9.22
CA THR A 136 9.22 -5.29 -9.76
C THR A 136 8.11 -5.64 -8.80
N ASP A 137 8.08 -6.89 -8.36
CA ASP A 137 7.13 -7.28 -7.31
C ASP A 137 7.61 -6.76 -5.96
N ASP A 138 8.88 -6.91 -5.66
CA ASP A 138 9.56 -6.46 -4.44
C ASP A 138 10.40 -5.19 -4.64
N ASN A 139 9.94 -3.96 -4.35
CA ASN A 139 8.59 -3.63 -4.01
C ASN A 139 8.15 -2.38 -4.80
N ALA A 140 8.50 -2.35 -6.11
CA ALA A 140 7.94 -1.33 -6.99
C ALA A 140 6.41 -1.47 -7.08
N SER A 141 5.86 -2.70 -6.86
CA SER A 141 4.44 -2.98 -6.90
C SER A 141 3.69 -2.29 -5.76
N GLY A 142 4.16 -2.41 -4.53
CA GLY A 142 3.59 -1.71 -3.38
C GLY A 142 3.71 -0.20 -3.51
N THR A 143 4.87 0.31 -3.97
CA THR A 143 5.07 1.75 -4.18
C THR A 143 4.16 2.30 -5.27
N ALA A 144 3.98 1.61 -6.40
CA ALA A 144 3.05 2.03 -7.44
C ALA A 144 1.59 2.01 -6.96
N ALA A 145 1.20 1.02 -6.14
CA ALA A 145 -0.10 0.96 -5.50
C ALA A 145 -0.30 2.15 -4.54
N LEU A 146 0.70 2.49 -3.72
CA LEU A 146 0.68 3.63 -2.82
C LEU A 146 0.36 4.94 -3.57
N LEU A 147 0.99 5.16 -4.72
CA LEU A 147 0.78 6.37 -5.53
C LEU A 147 -0.65 6.49 -6.06
N VAL A 148 -1.24 5.41 -6.60
CA VAL A 148 -2.62 5.46 -7.11
C VAL A 148 -3.66 5.52 -6.00
N LEU A 149 -3.37 4.95 -4.83
CA LEU A 149 -4.21 5.07 -3.65
C LEU A 149 -4.18 6.49 -3.08
N ALA A 150 -2.99 7.12 -3.01
CA ALA A 150 -2.87 8.53 -2.63
C ALA A 150 -3.65 9.43 -3.60
N GLU A 151 -3.55 9.18 -4.91
CA GLU A 151 -4.35 9.92 -5.90
C GLU A 151 -5.85 9.73 -5.71
N TYR A 152 -6.30 8.50 -5.43
CA TYR A 152 -7.71 8.24 -5.15
C TYR A 152 -8.21 9.06 -3.95
N PHE A 153 -7.48 9.02 -2.83
CA PHE A 153 -7.89 9.73 -1.61
C PHE A 153 -7.69 11.24 -1.69
N SER A 154 -6.81 11.74 -2.56
CA SER A 154 -6.71 13.18 -2.83
C SER A 154 -7.96 13.72 -3.51
N LYS A 155 -8.63 12.91 -4.34
CA LYS A 155 -9.89 13.25 -5.01
C LYS A 155 -11.12 12.88 -4.19
N ASN A 156 -11.01 11.87 -3.33
CA ASN A 156 -12.07 11.31 -2.50
C ASN A 156 -11.67 11.38 -1.03
N ARG A 157 -11.69 12.59 -0.48
CA ARG A 157 -11.19 12.88 0.87
C ARG A 157 -11.69 11.87 1.90
N PRO A 158 -10.80 11.21 2.69
CA PRO A 158 -11.17 10.17 3.66
C PRO A 158 -11.83 10.76 4.92
N GLN A 159 -12.39 9.89 5.77
CA GLN A 159 -12.94 10.30 7.06
C GLN A 159 -11.83 10.57 8.08
N HIS A 160 -10.87 9.61 8.23
CA HIS A 160 -9.66 9.79 9.00
C HIS A 160 -8.58 10.44 8.14
N SER A 161 -7.64 11.11 8.78
CA SER A 161 -6.44 11.55 8.08
C SER A 161 -5.66 10.33 7.56
N MET A 162 -5.06 10.47 6.38
CA MET A 162 -4.21 9.42 5.81
C MET A 162 -2.80 9.94 5.59
N LEU A 163 -1.81 9.15 5.97
CA LEU A 163 -0.41 9.39 5.71
C LEU A 163 0.07 8.32 4.75
N PHE A 164 0.59 8.72 3.59
CA PHE A 164 1.18 7.86 2.59
C PHE A 164 2.70 8.01 2.66
N ALA A 165 3.41 6.92 2.95
CA ALA A 165 4.87 6.94 3.08
C ALA A 165 5.51 5.89 2.18
N ALA A 166 6.25 6.37 1.17
CA ALA A 166 7.19 5.55 0.43
C ALA A 166 8.50 5.49 1.24
N LEU A 167 8.86 4.30 1.70
CA LEU A 167 9.93 4.07 2.66
C LEU A 167 11.23 3.64 1.98
N ASP A 168 12.36 4.07 2.53
CA ASP A 168 13.71 3.73 2.04
C ASP A 168 14.38 2.70 2.96
N ALA A 169 15.31 1.95 2.41
CA ALA A 169 16.17 1.04 3.15
C ALA A 169 15.43 -0.04 3.97
N GLU A 170 14.33 -0.57 3.43
CA GLU A 170 13.66 -1.76 3.94
C GLU A 170 14.62 -2.94 3.91
N GLU A 171 15.26 -3.19 2.76
CA GLU A 171 16.22 -4.25 2.47
C GLU A 171 17.47 -4.24 3.38
N MET A 172 17.69 -3.14 4.05
CA MET A 172 18.74 -2.97 5.07
C MET A 172 18.21 -3.15 6.50
N GLY A 173 17.00 -3.72 6.63
CA GLY A 173 16.34 -4.09 7.88
C GLY A 173 15.39 -3.03 8.39
N LEU A 174 14.40 -2.65 7.60
CA LEU A 174 13.26 -1.79 7.94
C LEU A 174 13.69 -0.38 8.41
N GLN A 175 14.77 0.19 7.84
CA GLN A 175 15.36 1.41 8.41
C GLN A 175 14.45 2.62 8.21
N GLY A 176 13.80 2.74 7.04
CA GLY A 176 12.84 3.82 6.78
C GLY A 176 11.61 3.74 7.67
N ALA A 177 11.04 2.56 7.84
CA ALA A 177 9.92 2.36 8.75
C ALA A 177 10.29 2.68 10.20
N LYS A 178 11.48 2.24 10.65
CA LYS A 178 12.01 2.57 11.98
C LYS A 178 12.21 4.07 12.16
N ALA A 179 12.74 4.75 11.15
CA ALA A 179 12.88 6.20 11.16
C ALA A 179 11.50 6.87 11.27
N LEU A 180 10.53 6.43 10.47
CA LEU A 180 9.19 6.99 10.49
C LEU A 180 8.52 6.86 11.85
N VAL A 181 8.52 5.67 12.47
CA VAL A 181 7.87 5.48 13.77
C VAL A 181 8.63 6.14 14.94
N ASN A 182 9.94 6.37 14.82
CA ASN A 182 10.73 7.05 15.85
C ASN A 182 10.63 8.57 15.80
N ASP A 183 10.37 9.13 14.62
CA ASP A 183 10.20 10.57 14.37
C ASP A 183 8.86 10.81 13.64
N PHE A 184 7.79 10.23 14.18
CA PHE A 184 6.45 10.39 13.61
C PHE A 184 5.92 11.80 13.91
N PRO A 185 5.27 12.49 12.95
CA PRO A 185 4.88 13.89 13.10
C PRO A 185 3.74 14.12 14.10
N PHE A 186 3.15 13.05 14.62
CA PHE A 186 2.09 13.09 15.63
C PHE A 186 2.40 12.07 16.74
N PRO A 187 1.75 12.16 17.92
CA PRO A 187 1.79 11.08 18.90
C PRO A 187 1.36 9.74 18.29
N LEU A 188 2.08 8.65 18.54
CA LEU A 188 1.80 7.34 17.95
C LEU A 188 0.39 6.82 18.29
N GLU A 189 -0.17 7.25 19.40
CA GLU A 189 -1.54 6.93 19.83
C GLU A 189 -2.62 7.52 18.90
N GLN A 190 -2.25 8.43 18.02
CA GLN A 190 -3.14 8.92 16.97
C GLN A 190 -3.19 7.99 15.76
N ILE A 191 -2.23 7.07 15.62
CA ILE A 191 -2.26 6.07 14.56
C ILE A 191 -3.31 5.02 14.91
N LEU A 192 -4.35 4.92 14.08
CA LEU A 192 -5.36 3.86 14.20
C LEU A 192 -4.87 2.54 13.63
N LEU A 193 -4.13 2.62 12.54
CA LEU A 193 -3.72 1.47 11.75
C LEU A 193 -2.58 1.85 10.80
N ASN A 194 -1.58 1.00 10.70
CA ASN A 194 -0.68 0.95 9.55
C ASN A 194 -1.19 -0.10 8.55
N VAL A 195 -1.25 0.26 7.28
CA VAL A 195 -1.50 -0.66 6.16
C VAL A 195 -0.25 -0.69 5.31
N ASN A 196 0.50 -1.78 5.40
CA ASN A 196 1.71 -1.99 4.63
C ASN A 196 1.42 -2.83 3.39
N MET A 197 2.07 -2.51 2.29
CA MET A 197 1.92 -3.18 1.01
C MET A 197 3.30 -3.58 0.49
N ASP A 198 3.47 -4.88 0.25
CA ASP A 198 4.74 -5.41 -0.21
C ASP A 198 4.51 -6.68 -1.02
N MET A 199 5.03 -6.71 -2.27
CA MET A 199 4.79 -7.79 -3.23
C MET A 199 3.31 -7.99 -3.56
N LEU A 200 2.81 -7.31 -4.59
CA LEU A 200 1.38 -7.30 -4.93
C LEU A 200 1.07 -7.72 -6.36
N SER A 201 2.10 -7.88 -7.21
CA SER A 201 1.89 -7.93 -8.66
C SER A 201 1.91 -9.33 -9.27
N ARG A 202 2.28 -10.36 -8.49
CA ARG A 202 2.46 -11.71 -9.00
C ARG A 202 1.95 -12.77 -8.02
N SER A 203 0.99 -13.59 -8.46
CA SER A 203 0.51 -14.77 -7.74
C SER A 203 -0.11 -15.75 -8.72
N GLU A 204 0.42 -16.97 -8.79
CA GLU A 204 -0.14 -18.03 -9.62
C GLU A 204 -1.51 -18.48 -9.10
N ALA A 205 -1.70 -18.47 -7.79
CA ALA A 205 -2.97 -18.81 -7.15
C ALA A 205 -3.99 -17.66 -7.23
N LYS A 206 -3.58 -16.46 -7.68
CA LYS A 206 -4.37 -15.23 -7.64
C LYS A 206 -4.86 -14.91 -6.23
N GLU A 207 -4.01 -15.10 -5.25
CA GLU A 207 -4.26 -14.86 -3.85
C GLU A 207 -3.36 -13.73 -3.34
N VAL A 208 -3.95 -12.82 -2.58
CA VAL A 208 -3.24 -11.81 -1.78
C VAL A 208 -3.58 -12.06 -0.32
N PHE A 209 -2.57 -12.08 0.53
CA PHE A 209 -2.74 -12.32 1.96
C PHE A 209 -2.87 -11.01 2.72
N VAL A 210 -3.64 -11.07 3.81
CA VAL A 210 -3.69 -10.06 4.86
C VAL A 210 -3.17 -10.68 6.14
N SER A 211 -2.00 -10.23 6.58
CA SER A 211 -1.38 -10.56 7.86
C SER A 211 -1.68 -9.45 8.89
N GLY A 212 -1.69 -9.80 10.19
CA GLY A 212 -2.00 -8.90 11.31
C GLY A 212 -3.37 -9.15 11.95
N THR A 213 -4.24 -9.89 11.29
CA THR A 213 -5.61 -10.16 11.77
C THR A 213 -5.68 -11.09 12.99
N HIS A 214 -4.66 -11.88 13.23
CA HIS A 214 -4.50 -12.66 14.46
C HIS A 214 -4.37 -11.74 15.69
N TYR A 215 -3.58 -10.68 15.57
CA TYR A 215 -3.39 -9.71 16.64
C TYR A 215 -4.54 -8.72 16.76
N TYR A 216 -5.21 -8.42 15.63
CA TYR A 216 -6.27 -7.42 15.52
C TYR A 216 -7.53 -8.01 14.87
N PRO A 217 -8.24 -8.95 15.52
CA PRO A 217 -9.37 -9.69 14.93
C PRO A 217 -10.55 -8.79 14.53
N GLN A 218 -10.66 -7.59 15.12
CA GLN A 218 -11.67 -6.61 14.71
C GLN A 218 -11.52 -6.19 13.25
N PHE A 219 -10.31 -6.11 12.71
CA PHE A 219 -10.08 -5.79 11.30
C PHE A 219 -10.51 -6.93 10.39
N LYS A 220 -10.27 -8.19 10.78
CA LYS A 220 -10.75 -9.35 10.03
C LYS A 220 -12.27 -9.28 9.83
N THR A 221 -13.03 -8.99 10.89
CA THR A 221 -14.48 -8.87 10.83
C THR A 221 -14.96 -7.77 9.86
N ILE A 222 -14.17 -6.71 9.67
CA ILE A 222 -14.46 -5.65 8.69
C ILE A 222 -14.14 -6.16 7.29
N LEU A 223 -12.96 -6.73 7.09
CA LEU A 223 -12.46 -7.15 5.78
C LEU A 223 -13.23 -8.33 5.18
N GLU A 224 -13.74 -9.25 6.00
CA GLU A 224 -14.60 -10.35 5.54
C GLU A 224 -15.91 -9.89 4.89
N LYS A 225 -16.31 -8.63 5.11
CA LYS A 225 -17.55 -8.04 4.58
C LYS A 225 -17.35 -7.27 3.28
N ILE A 226 -16.11 -7.04 2.86
CA ILE A 226 -15.86 -6.32 1.61
C ILE A 226 -16.30 -7.19 0.42
N PRO A 227 -16.83 -6.57 -0.65
CA PRO A 227 -17.14 -7.31 -1.86
C PRO A 227 -15.88 -7.95 -2.45
N GLY A 228 -15.98 -9.20 -2.88
CA GLY A 228 -14.91 -9.87 -3.59
C GLY A 228 -14.54 -9.16 -4.90
N GLU A 229 -13.38 -9.48 -5.45
CA GLU A 229 -12.88 -8.92 -6.69
C GLU A 229 -12.59 -10.06 -7.69
N THR A 230 -13.01 -9.88 -8.94
CA THR A 230 -12.64 -10.84 -9.99
C THR A 230 -11.17 -10.71 -10.30
N GLY A 231 -10.43 -11.81 -10.19
CA GLY A 231 -9.00 -11.86 -10.54
C GLY A 231 -8.05 -11.77 -9.35
N SER A 232 -8.54 -11.51 -8.13
CA SER A 232 -7.75 -11.59 -6.90
C SER A 232 -8.62 -12.06 -5.73
N THR A 233 -8.10 -12.94 -4.90
CA THR A 233 -8.77 -13.48 -3.72
C THR A 233 -8.03 -13.03 -2.46
N LEU A 234 -8.75 -12.38 -1.53
CA LEU A 234 -8.21 -12.01 -0.23
C LEU A 234 -8.15 -13.23 0.68
N ARG A 235 -6.98 -13.49 1.25
CA ARG A 235 -6.72 -14.53 2.25
C ARG A 235 -6.28 -13.91 3.56
N PHE A 236 -6.52 -14.60 4.66
CA PHE A 236 -6.07 -14.21 6.00
C PHE A 236 -5.09 -15.24 6.51
N GLY A 237 -3.94 -14.82 7.02
CA GLY A 237 -2.92 -15.73 7.52
C GLY A 237 -1.55 -15.08 7.65
N HIS A 238 -0.54 -15.94 7.78
CA HIS A 238 0.86 -15.54 7.95
C HIS A 238 1.11 -14.61 9.16
N ASP A 239 0.29 -14.74 10.20
CA ASP A 239 0.36 -13.92 11.40
C ASP A 239 0.23 -14.74 12.70
N THR A 240 0.45 -16.06 12.60
CA THR A 240 0.41 -16.96 13.76
C THR A 240 1.82 -17.07 14.36
N PRO A 241 2.03 -16.64 15.62
CA PRO A 241 3.34 -16.70 16.24
C PRO A 241 3.93 -18.11 16.29
N GLY A 242 5.21 -18.23 16.00
CA GLY A 242 5.96 -19.48 16.13
C GLY A 242 5.83 -20.44 14.94
N THR A 243 5.25 -20.01 13.83
CA THR A 243 5.18 -20.79 12.58
C THR A 243 6.43 -20.64 11.68
N GLY A 244 7.49 -20.00 12.19
CA GLY A 244 8.74 -19.84 11.45
C GLY A 244 8.60 -18.89 10.26
N ALA A 245 8.98 -19.30 9.06
CA ALA A 245 8.88 -18.52 7.84
C ALA A 245 7.44 -18.17 7.46
N GLU A 246 6.47 -18.93 7.96
CA GLU A 246 5.04 -18.63 7.76
C GLU A 246 4.51 -17.48 8.64
N ASP A 247 5.32 -16.94 9.55
CA ASP A 247 4.98 -15.81 10.40
C ASP A 247 5.56 -14.52 9.82
N TRP A 248 4.77 -13.78 9.07
CA TRP A 248 5.15 -12.53 8.43
C TRP A 248 5.02 -11.28 9.32
N THR A 249 4.74 -11.45 10.61
CA THR A 249 4.53 -10.31 11.54
C THR A 249 5.67 -9.27 11.52
N ARG A 250 6.87 -9.64 11.07
CA ARG A 250 8.07 -8.77 11.01
C ARG A 250 8.80 -8.82 9.67
N SER A 251 8.21 -9.39 8.65
CA SER A 251 8.88 -9.63 7.37
C SER A 251 8.97 -8.40 6.46
N SER A 252 8.26 -7.31 6.80
CA SER A 252 8.32 -6.04 6.07
C SER A 252 8.09 -4.86 7.01
N ASP A 253 7.95 -3.65 6.49
CA ASP A 253 7.90 -2.36 7.20
C ASP A 253 6.87 -2.29 8.35
N HIS A 254 5.75 -3.01 8.27
CA HIS A 254 4.77 -3.11 9.36
C HIS A 254 5.39 -3.67 10.66
N GLY A 255 6.49 -4.40 10.57
CA GLY A 255 7.24 -4.90 11.73
C GLY A 255 7.73 -3.78 12.64
N ALA A 256 8.11 -2.61 12.08
CA ALA A 256 8.49 -1.46 12.88
C ALA A 256 7.31 -0.86 13.68
N PHE A 257 6.10 -0.88 13.10
CA PHE A 257 4.87 -0.46 13.77
C PHE A 257 4.45 -1.47 14.84
N PHE A 258 4.55 -2.77 14.54
CA PHE A 258 4.30 -3.83 15.51
C PHE A 258 5.18 -3.69 16.77
N GLU A 259 6.48 -3.44 16.63
CA GLU A 259 7.40 -3.21 17.74
C GLU A 259 7.00 -2.00 18.62
N LYS A 260 6.34 -1.01 18.03
CA LYS A 260 5.78 0.16 18.74
C LYS A 260 4.35 -0.07 19.25
N LYS A 261 3.81 -1.28 19.11
CA LYS A 261 2.43 -1.64 19.46
C LYS A 261 1.37 -0.84 18.72
N VAL A 262 1.71 -0.36 17.53
CA VAL A 262 0.75 0.27 16.61
C VAL A 262 0.04 -0.84 15.84
N PRO A 263 -1.32 -0.81 15.78
CA PRO A 263 -2.06 -1.77 14.97
C PRO A 263 -1.63 -1.74 13.52
N HIS A 264 -1.51 -2.92 12.90
CA HIS A 264 -1.07 -3.04 11.52
C HIS A 264 -1.83 -4.13 10.76
N LEU A 265 -1.88 -3.97 9.44
CA LEU A 265 -2.22 -4.98 8.45
C LEU A 265 -1.14 -4.95 7.37
N TYR A 266 -0.71 -6.11 6.94
CA TYR A 266 0.23 -6.28 5.85
C TYR A 266 -0.47 -6.99 4.69
N PHE A 267 -0.41 -6.42 3.50
CA PHE A 267 -0.90 -7.01 2.26
C PHE A 267 0.28 -7.45 1.42
N GLY A 268 0.34 -8.73 1.07
CA GLY A 268 1.41 -9.29 0.26
C GLY A 268 1.06 -10.64 -0.35
N VAL A 269 1.93 -11.13 -1.23
CA VAL A 269 1.83 -12.46 -1.84
C VAL A 269 2.93 -13.37 -1.30
N GLU A 270 2.80 -14.67 -1.55
CA GLU A 270 3.87 -15.65 -1.27
C GLU A 270 5.12 -15.37 -2.10
N ASP A 271 6.28 -15.71 -1.57
CA ASP A 271 7.54 -15.65 -2.29
C ASP A 271 7.46 -16.50 -3.57
N HIS A 272 8.02 -15.98 -4.64
CA HIS A 272 8.13 -16.67 -5.92
C HIS A 272 9.59 -16.90 -6.31
N VAL A 273 9.84 -17.72 -7.33
CA VAL A 273 11.20 -18.13 -7.73
C VAL A 273 12.11 -16.96 -8.14
N ASP A 274 11.54 -15.82 -8.47
CA ASP A 274 12.26 -14.61 -8.88
C ASP A 274 12.48 -13.62 -7.73
N TYR A 275 11.98 -13.93 -6.51
CA TYR A 275 12.20 -13.11 -5.32
C TYR A 275 13.70 -12.87 -5.08
N HIS A 276 14.12 -11.61 -4.94
CA HIS A 276 15.51 -11.20 -4.83
C HIS A 276 16.41 -11.71 -5.97
N GLN A 277 15.86 -11.78 -7.19
CA GLN A 277 16.60 -12.14 -8.40
C GLN A 277 16.48 -11.02 -9.47
N PRO A 278 17.47 -10.92 -10.40
CA PRO A 278 17.33 -9.99 -11.53
C PRO A 278 16.10 -10.29 -12.41
N SER A 279 15.57 -11.52 -12.34
CA SER A 279 14.38 -11.94 -13.09
C SER A 279 13.05 -11.43 -12.49
N ASP A 280 13.06 -10.80 -11.29
CA ASP A 280 11.90 -10.04 -10.81
C ASP A 280 11.76 -8.73 -11.61
N SER A 281 11.17 -8.86 -12.78
CA SER A 281 11.06 -7.82 -13.80
C SER A 281 9.62 -7.60 -14.22
N PHE A 282 9.35 -6.47 -14.88
CA PHE A 282 8.01 -6.11 -15.35
C PHE A 282 7.38 -7.15 -16.27
N ALA A 283 8.18 -7.94 -16.98
CA ALA A 283 7.68 -9.03 -17.82
C ALA A 283 7.08 -10.19 -17.02
N GLY A 284 7.44 -10.35 -15.73
CA GLY A 284 6.98 -11.44 -14.87
C GLY A 284 5.68 -11.16 -14.09
N ILE A 285 5.12 -9.94 -14.15
CA ILE A 285 3.91 -9.60 -13.40
C ILE A 285 2.65 -10.26 -13.99
N HIS A 286 1.61 -10.33 -13.19
CA HIS A 286 0.24 -10.70 -13.59
C HIS A 286 -0.67 -9.46 -13.61
N PRO A 287 -0.75 -8.68 -14.70
CA PRO A 287 -1.36 -7.35 -14.69
C PRO A 287 -2.82 -7.32 -14.23
N ALA A 288 -3.62 -8.32 -14.63
CA ALA A 288 -5.03 -8.41 -14.23
C ALA A 288 -5.18 -8.71 -12.72
N PHE A 289 -4.34 -9.60 -12.19
CA PHE A 289 -4.27 -9.91 -10.76
C PHE A 289 -3.84 -8.67 -9.97
N TYR A 290 -2.76 -8.00 -10.39
CA TYR A 290 -2.23 -6.82 -9.71
C TYR A 290 -3.27 -5.69 -9.61
N GLN A 291 -3.93 -5.37 -10.72
CA GLN A 291 -5.00 -4.36 -10.70
C GLN A 291 -6.17 -4.77 -9.79
N ALA A 292 -6.56 -6.05 -9.79
CA ALA A 292 -7.60 -6.58 -8.91
C ALA A 292 -7.18 -6.50 -7.44
N THR A 293 -5.93 -6.83 -7.13
CA THR A 293 -5.35 -6.75 -5.78
C THR A 293 -5.38 -5.31 -5.26
N VAL A 294 -4.96 -4.33 -6.05
CA VAL A 294 -4.97 -2.92 -5.62
C VAL A 294 -6.40 -2.41 -5.43
N ARG A 295 -7.38 -2.87 -6.23
CA ARG A 295 -8.80 -2.56 -5.98
C ARG A 295 -9.32 -3.19 -4.68
N LEU A 296 -8.91 -4.42 -4.34
CA LEU A 296 -9.23 -5.03 -3.03
C LEU A 296 -8.64 -4.22 -1.87
N ILE A 297 -7.39 -3.77 -1.99
CA ILE A 297 -6.75 -2.93 -0.98
C ILE A 297 -7.48 -1.59 -0.83
N LEU A 298 -7.87 -0.95 -1.94
CA LEU A 298 -8.69 0.27 -1.88
C LEU A 298 -10.01 0.04 -1.13
N ARG A 299 -10.73 -1.05 -1.45
CA ARG A 299 -11.98 -1.40 -0.74
C ARG A 299 -11.74 -1.67 0.74
N SER A 300 -10.62 -2.31 1.07
CA SER A 300 -10.21 -2.54 2.46
C SER A 300 -9.99 -1.23 3.20
N LEU A 301 -9.25 -0.29 2.62
CA LEU A 301 -9.02 1.04 3.18
C LEU A 301 -10.32 1.82 3.38
N LEU A 302 -11.24 1.80 2.41
CA LEU A 302 -12.53 2.46 2.50
C LEU A 302 -13.42 1.86 3.60
N ALA A 303 -13.43 0.54 3.73
CA ALA A 303 -14.18 -0.16 4.77
C ALA A 303 -13.61 0.13 6.17
N LEU A 304 -12.29 0.12 6.31
CA LEU A 304 -11.59 0.43 7.55
C LEU A 304 -11.79 1.90 7.94
N ASP A 305 -11.62 2.84 7.00
CA ASP A 305 -11.82 4.27 7.21
C ASP A 305 -13.23 4.58 7.73
N THR A 306 -14.23 3.87 7.21
CA THR A 306 -15.62 4.04 7.65
C THR A 306 -15.90 3.36 8.98
N ALA A 307 -15.42 2.13 9.18
CA ALA A 307 -15.75 1.33 10.34
C ALA A 307 -15.03 1.79 11.63
N LEU A 308 -13.87 2.45 11.48
CA LEU A 308 -13.07 2.96 12.60
C LEU A 308 -13.52 4.35 13.08
N LEU A 309 -14.51 4.97 12.44
CA LEU A 309 -15.14 6.16 13.00
C LEU A 309 -15.74 5.83 14.35
N GLU A 310 -15.39 6.61 15.36
CA GLU A 310 -16.02 6.52 16.66
C GLU A 310 -17.52 6.73 16.47
N LYS A 311 -18.33 5.79 16.97
CA LYS A 311 -19.76 6.01 17.04
C LYS A 311 -20.00 7.16 18.01
N PRO A 312 -20.82 8.16 17.64
CA PRO A 312 -21.11 9.30 18.50
C PRO A 312 -21.76 8.89 19.82
#